data_623ab769df587c58bdca5f4d7d3de7ab
#
_entry.id   623ab769df587c58bdca5f4d7d3de7ab
#
_cell.length_a   1.000
_cell.length_b   1.000
_cell.length_c   1.000
_cell.angle_alpha   90.00
_cell.angle_beta   90.00
_cell.angle_gamma   90.00
#
_symmetry.space_group_name_H-M   'P 1'
#
loop_
_entity.id
_entity.type
_entity.pdbx_description
1 polymer ?
#
loop_
_entity_poly.entity_id
_entity_poly.type
_entity_poly.pdbx_seq_one_letter_code
_entity_poly.pdbx_strand_id
1 'polypeptide(L)'
;MRRICILFAAVLFAFSATAQKTQIALLKYGGGGDWYANPTSLTNLIAFCNQDQGMNLDAQPATVDVGSAELFNYPFLHMTGHGNVQFTQQEAQNLRKYLLAGGFLHIDDNYGLREFIVPQMKKVFPELDFVELPFSHPIYHQKYDFPNGLPKIHEHDGKPPKGYGLIWEGRLVCFFSWECDLGDGWEDPDVHGDSQDTRLKAFKMGENIVQYAFGY
;
A
#
# COMPACT_ATOMS: atom_id res chain seq x y z
N MET A 1 44.87 -52.71 28.79
CA MET A 1 43.52 -52.22 28.43
C MET A 1 43.64 -50.77 27.93
N ARG A 2 43.62 -50.57 26.61
CA ARG A 2 43.70 -49.22 25.98
C ARG A 2 42.28 -48.65 25.91
N ARG A 3 42.03 -47.52 26.55
CA ARG A 3 40.75 -46.75 26.43
C ARG A 3 40.84 -45.87 25.19
N ILE A 4 40.02 -46.17 24.19
CA ILE A 4 39.81 -45.34 22.98
C ILE A 4 38.82 -44.27 23.36
N CYS A 5 39.23 -43.00 23.46
CA CYS A 5 38.34 -41.84 23.55
C CYS A 5 37.91 -41.45 22.10
N ILE A 6 36.63 -41.67 21.76
CA ILE A 6 36.02 -41.19 20.51
C ILE A 6 35.56 -39.77 20.81
N LEU A 7 36.23 -38.77 20.19
CA LEU A 7 35.76 -37.40 20.13
C LEU A 7 34.68 -37.28 19.06
N PHE A 8 33.45 -37.04 19.47
CA PHE A 8 32.39 -36.60 18.56
C PHE A 8 32.55 -35.09 18.28
N ALA A 9 33.01 -34.74 17.10
CA ALA A 9 32.96 -33.35 16.61
C ALA A 9 31.55 -33.05 16.12
N ALA A 10 30.78 -32.28 16.87
CA ALA A 10 29.50 -31.75 16.45
C ALA A 10 29.74 -30.61 15.46
N VAL A 11 29.46 -30.84 14.18
CA VAL A 11 29.47 -29.80 13.14
C VAL A 11 28.15 -29.02 13.25
N LEU A 12 28.19 -27.83 13.83
CA LEU A 12 27.09 -26.88 13.83
C LEU A 12 26.97 -26.26 12.43
N PHE A 13 26.02 -26.71 11.64
CA PHE A 13 25.59 -25.98 10.44
C PHE A 13 24.76 -24.77 10.86
N ALA A 14 25.37 -23.59 10.82
CA ALA A 14 24.63 -22.34 10.91
C ALA A 14 23.88 -22.13 9.59
N PHE A 15 22.59 -22.45 9.57
CA PHE A 15 21.72 -22.01 8.48
C PHE A 15 21.52 -20.49 8.64
N SER A 16 22.18 -19.71 7.78
CA SER A 16 21.84 -18.31 7.59
C SER A 16 20.51 -18.27 6.84
N ALA A 17 19.40 -18.21 7.56
CA ALA A 17 18.12 -17.88 6.97
C ALA A 17 18.21 -16.43 6.49
N THR A 18 18.37 -16.19 5.21
CA THR A 18 18.14 -14.87 4.62
C THR A 18 16.66 -14.59 4.82
N ALA A 19 16.33 -13.55 5.61
CA ALA A 19 14.94 -13.12 5.75
C ALA A 19 14.37 -12.83 4.35
N GLN A 20 13.29 -13.49 3.99
CA GLN A 20 12.61 -13.26 2.73
C GLN A 20 12.15 -11.81 2.71
N LYS A 21 12.44 -11.10 1.61
CA LYS A 21 11.97 -9.73 1.44
C LYS A 21 10.45 -9.70 1.33
N THR A 22 9.84 -8.72 1.96
CA THR A 22 8.40 -8.49 1.84
C THR A 22 8.13 -7.77 0.53
N GLN A 23 7.22 -8.30 -0.28
CA GLN A 23 6.84 -7.68 -1.54
C GLN A 23 5.47 -6.99 -1.40
N ILE A 24 5.35 -5.77 -1.91
CA ILE A 24 4.09 -5.06 -2.07
C ILE A 24 3.61 -5.19 -3.51
N ALA A 25 2.30 -5.04 -3.75
CA ALA A 25 1.76 -5.27 -5.07
C ALA A 25 0.83 -4.15 -5.55
N LEU A 26 0.89 -3.88 -6.85
CA LEU A 26 -0.09 -3.09 -7.58
C LEU A 26 -1.31 -3.97 -7.88
N LEU A 27 -2.50 -3.49 -7.51
CA LEU A 27 -3.76 -4.20 -7.72
C LEU A 27 -4.32 -3.91 -9.12
N LYS A 28 -4.38 -4.94 -9.95
CA LYS A 28 -4.99 -4.88 -11.26
C LYS A 28 -6.48 -5.20 -11.16
N TYR A 29 -7.33 -4.27 -11.62
CA TYR A 29 -8.78 -4.36 -11.58
C TYR A 29 -9.40 -4.33 -12.98
N GLY A 30 -10.64 -4.78 -13.09
CA GLY A 30 -11.44 -4.75 -14.31
C GLY A 30 -12.21 -3.44 -14.47
N GLY A 31 -12.94 -3.32 -15.60
CA GLY A 31 -13.78 -2.15 -15.90
C GLY A 31 -13.21 -1.21 -16.96
N GLY A 32 -11.93 -1.39 -17.33
CA GLY A 32 -11.27 -0.59 -18.37
C GLY A 32 -10.64 0.70 -17.86
N GLY A 33 -10.56 0.91 -16.55
CA GLY A 33 -9.75 1.98 -15.95
C GLY A 33 -8.25 1.64 -16.02
N ASP A 34 -7.44 2.64 -15.83
CA ASP A 34 -6.00 2.62 -16.01
C ASP A 34 -5.26 2.25 -14.71
N TRP A 35 -5.52 1.06 -14.16
CA TRP A 35 -4.85 0.51 -12.99
C TRP A 35 -3.31 0.59 -13.06
N TYR A 36 -2.75 0.74 -14.24
CA TYR A 36 -1.32 0.86 -14.55
C TYR A 36 -0.84 2.32 -14.61
N ALA A 37 -1.65 3.28 -14.23
CA ALA A 37 -1.21 4.67 -14.06
C ALA A 37 -0.05 4.72 -13.05
N ASN A 38 0.82 5.71 -13.19
CA ASN A 38 1.98 5.93 -12.32
C ASN A 38 2.98 4.76 -12.30
N PRO A 39 3.53 4.35 -13.46
CA PRO A 39 4.29 3.11 -13.60
C PRO A 39 5.59 3.05 -12.78
N THR A 40 6.18 4.18 -12.41
CA THR A 40 7.42 4.23 -11.61
C THR A 40 7.16 4.45 -10.12
N SER A 41 5.94 4.83 -9.75
CA SER A 41 5.56 5.28 -8.40
C SER A 41 5.90 4.29 -7.29
N LEU A 42 5.44 3.04 -7.40
CA LEU A 42 5.68 2.03 -6.36
C LEU A 42 7.15 1.64 -6.24
N THR A 43 7.89 1.56 -7.35
CA THR A 43 9.32 1.28 -7.34
C THR A 43 10.07 2.36 -6.57
N ASN A 44 9.74 3.62 -6.82
CA ASN A 44 10.35 4.76 -6.14
C ASN A 44 9.94 4.82 -4.66
N LEU A 45 8.67 4.55 -4.32
CA LEU A 45 8.23 4.48 -2.92
C LEU A 45 8.96 3.37 -2.16
N ILE A 46 9.10 2.18 -2.73
CA ILE A 46 9.86 1.07 -2.15
C ILE A 46 11.31 1.48 -1.89
N ALA A 47 11.95 2.12 -2.90
CA ALA A 47 13.33 2.58 -2.76
C ALA A 47 13.46 3.58 -1.62
N PHE A 48 12.51 4.52 -1.51
CA PHE A 48 12.48 5.50 -0.42
C PHE A 48 12.32 4.81 0.94
N CYS A 49 11.35 3.93 1.13
CA CYS A 49 11.12 3.20 2.38
C CYS A 49 12.35 2.36 2.80
N ASN A 50 12.98 1.69 1.85
CA ASN A 50 14.18 0.89 2.12
C ASN A 50 15.37 1.76 2.52
N GLN A 51 15.54 2.92 1.87
CA GLN A 51 16.66 3.83 2.16
C GLN A 51 16.46 4.59 3.47
N ASP A 52 15.26 5.06 3.74
CA ASP A 52 14.98 5.99 4.83
C ASP A 52 14.75 5.28 6.18
N GLN A 53 14.10 4.12 6.17
CA GLN A 53 13.85 3.32 7.38
C GLN A 53 14.55 1.96 7.42
N GLY A 54 15.20 1.56 6.33
CA GLY A 54 15.78 0.22 6.25
C GLY A 54 14.73 -0.88 6.20
N MET A 55 13.54 -0.60 5.65
CA MET A 55 12.53 -1.62 5.41
C MET A 55 13.08 -2.68 4.46
N ASN A 56 12.83 -3.95 4.74
CA ASN A 56 13.32 -5.05 3.87
C ASN A 56 12.29 -5.39 2.80
N LEU A 57 11.91 -4.39 1.99
CA LEU A 57 10.98 -4.58 0.88
C LEU A 57 11.72 -5.08 -0.37
N ASP A 58 11.04 -5.92 -1.17
CA ASP A 58 11.55 -6.28 -2.49
C ASP A 58 11.59 -5.03 -3.37
N ALA A 59 12.69 -4.84 -4.09
CA ALA A 59 12.89 -3.64 -4.92
C ALA A 59 11.89 -3.53 -6.09
N GLN A 60 11.27 -4.64 -6.47
CA GLN A 60 10.28 -4.67 -7.54
C GLN A 60 8.88 -4.95 -6.96
N PRO A 61 7.91 -4.06 -7.19
CA PRO A 61 6.53 -4.36 -6.86
C PRO A 61 6.01 -5.50 -7.74
N ALA A 62 5.11 -6.31 -7.19
CA ALA A 62 4.35 -7.25 -7.99
C ALA A 62 3.14 -6.56 -8.65
N THR A 63 2.50 -7.23 -9.60
CA THR A 63 1.17 -6.89 -10.10
C THR A 63 0.27 -8.09 -9.89
N VAL A 64 -0.90 -7.89 -9.30
CA VAL A 64 -1.81 -8.99 -8.96
C VAL A 64 -3.25 -8.64 -9.31
N ASP A 65 -3.97 -9.57 -9.96
CA ASP A 65 -5.39 -9.42 -10.25
C ASP A 65 -6.25 -9.57 -8.98
N VAL A 66 -7.32 -8.76 -8.87
CA VAL A 66 -8.28 -8.80 -7.72
C VAL A 66 -8.83 -10.21 -7.48
N GLY A 67 -9.05 -10.98 -8.54
CA GLY A 67 -9.59 -12.34 -8.48
C GLY A 67 -8.56 -13.42 -8.14
N SER A 68 -7.27 -13.09 -8.12
CA SER A 68 -6.21 -14.07 -7.92
C SER A 68 -6.09 -14.50 -6.44
N ALA A 69 -5.80 -15.80 -6.24
CA ALA A 69 -5.38 -16.29 -4.93
C ALA A 69 -4.02 -15.75 -4.48
N GLU A 70 -3.22 -15.22 -5.42
CA GLU A 70 -1.92 -14.64 -5.12
C GLU A 70 -1.99 -13.35 -4.30
N LEU A 71 -3.18 -12.70 -4.17
CA LEU A 71 -3.37 -11.56 -3.27
C LEU A 71 -2.80 -11.83 -1.88
N PHE A 72 -2.97 -13.04 -1.38
CA PHE A 72 -2.57 -13.44 -0.04
C PHE A 72 -1.05 -13.54 0.17
N ASN A 73 -0.26 -13.43 -0.90
CA ASN A 73 1.19 -13.37 -0.81
C ASN A 73 1.71 -11.96 -0.49
N TYR A 74 0.86 -10.94 -0.64
CA TYR A 74 1.25 -9.53 -0.51
C TYR A 74 0.51 -8.89 0.66
N PRO A 75 1.19 -8.48 1.73
CA PRO A 75 0.53 -7.87 2.89
C PRO A 75 -0.01 -6.47 2.61
N PHE A 76 0.48 -5.82 1.55
CA PHE A 76 0.11 -4.47 1.13
C PHE A 76 -0.23 -4.46 -0.37
N LEU A 77 -1.42 -3.97 -0.68
CA LEU A 77 -1.85 -3.70 -2.05
C LEU A 77 -1.99 -2.20 -2.25
N HIS A 78 -1.50 -1.72 -3.38
CA HIS A 78 -1.73 -0.37 -3.88
C HIS A 78 -2.66 -0.41 -5.08
N MET A 79 -3.61 0.51 -5.14
CA MET A 79 -4.55 0.67 -6.24
C MET A 79 -4.60 2.14 -6.63
N THR A 80 -4.48 2.43 -7.90
CA THR A 80 -4.54 3.79 -8.45
C THR A 80 -5.26 3.82 -9.78
N GLY A 81 -5.52 4.99 -10.34
CA GLY A 81 -6.11 5.20 -11.66
C GLY A 81 -7.14 6.33 -11.72
N HIS A 82 -7.69 6.57 -12.92
CA HIS A 82 -8.63 7.65 -13.20
C HIS A 82 -10.10 7.21 -13.27
N GLY A 83 -10.43 6.04 -12.82
CA GLY A 83 -11.83 5.62 -12.74
C GLY A 83 -12.15 4.31 -13.48
N ASN A 84 -13.46 4.10 -13.70
CA ASN A 84 -14.06 2.92 -14.34
C ASN A 84 -13.58 1.58 -13.73
N VAL A 85 -13.65 1.47 -12.40
CA VAL A 85 -13.36 0.24 -11.65
C VAL A 85 -14.60 -0.64 -11.64
N GLN A 86 -14.42 -1.93 -11.94
CA GLN A 86 -15.47 -2.92 -11.79
C GLN A 86 -14.92 -4.20 -11.15
N PHE A 87 -15.59 -4.65 -10.10
CA PHE A 87 -15.37 -5.95 -9.49
C PHE A 87 -16.55 -6.86 -9.78
N THR A 88 -16.28 -8.08 -10.22
CA THR A 88 -17.25 -9.15 -10.19
C THR A 88 -17.56 -9.51 -8.73
N GLN A 89 -18.65 -10.25 -8.49
CA GLN A 89 -18.97 -10.70 -7.14
C GLN A 89 -17.87 -11.61 -6.55
N GLN A 90 -17.23 -12.42 -7.37
CA GLN A 90 -16.13 -13.28 -6.95
C GLN A 90 -14.90 -12.49 -6.56
N GLU A 91 -14.52 -11.46 -7.32
CA GLU A 91 -13.40 -10.57 -7.02
C GLU A 91 -13.64 -9.79 -5.73
N ALA A 92 -14.85 -9.24 -5.54
CA ALA A 92 -15.21 -8.56 -4.31
C ALA A 92 -15.11 -9.49 -3.08
N GLN A 93 -15.58 -10.74 -3.19
CA GLN A 93 -15.44 -11.74 -2.13
C GLN A 93 -13.99 -12.11 -1.86
N ASN A 94 -13.15 -12.21 -2.90
CA ASN A 94 -11.73 -12.52 -2.77
C ASN A 94 -11.00 -11.39 -2.04
N LEU A 95 -11.23 -10.14 -2.46
CA LEU A 95 -10.66 -8.95 -1.82
C LEU A 95 -11.12 -8.84 -0.36
N ARG A 96 -12.40 -9.11 -0.08
CA ARG A 96 -12.90 -9.14 1.30
C ARG A 96 -12.13 -10.15 2.16
N LYS A 97 -11.98 -11.39 1.68
CA LYS A 97 -11.24 -12.44 2.40
C LYS A 97 -9.80 -12.00 2.68
N TYR A 98 -9.14 -11.42 1.69
CA TYR A 98 -7.78 -10.89 1.83
C TYR A 98 -7.71 -9.83 2.93
N LEU A 99 -8.59 -8.82 2.90
CA LEU A 99 -8.61 -7.74 3.89
C LEU A 99 -8.93 -8.26 5.30
N LEU A 100 -9.85 -9.23 5.42
CA LEU A 100 -10.17 -9.85 6.71
C LEU A 100 -9.04 -10.74 7.24
N ALA A 101 -8.23 -11.33 6.37
CA ALA A 101 -7.09 -12.16 6.74
C ALA A 101 -5.85 -11.35 7.21
N GLY A 102 -5.93 -10.03 7.28
CA GLY A 102 -4.84 -9.16 7.73
C GLY A 102 -4.23 -8.30 6.63
N GLY A 103 -4.62 -8.47 5.37
CA GLY A 103 -4.17 -7.63 4.28
C GLY A 103 -4.59 -6.16 4.43
N PHE A 104 -3.89 -5.29 3.74
CA PHE A 104 -4.15 -3.84 3.70
C PHE A 104 -4.23 -3.36 2.26
N LEU A 105 -5.20 -2.49 1.97
CA LEU A 105 -5.37 -1.85 0.68
C LEU A 105 -5.20 -0.33 0.82
N HIS A 106 -4.25 0.23 0.07
CA HIS A 106 -4.18 1.66 -0.19
C HIS A 106 -4.80 1.96 -1.57
N ILE A 107 -5.75 2.86 -1.61
CA ILE A 107 -6.34 3.39 -2.85
C ILE A 107 -5.90 4.84 -2.98
N ASP A 108 -5.31 5.18 -4.12
CA ASP A 108 -4.93 6.55 -4.45
C ASP A 108 -5.75 7.06 -5.64
N ASP A 109 -6.43 8.17 -5.45
CA ASP A 109 -7.28 8.78 -6.50
C ASP A 109 -6.45 9.71 -7.36
N ASN A 110 -6.16 9.28 -8.58
CA ASN A 110 -5.51 10.12 -9.61
C ASN A 110 -6.48 11.10 -10.28
N TYR A 111 -7.61 11.38 -9.66
CA TYR A 111 -8.71 12.17 -10.16
C TYR A 111 -9.87 11.37 -10.77
N GLY A 112 -11.01 11.44 -10.09
CA GLY A 112 -12.26 10.84 -10.56
C GLY A 112 -12.46 9.35 -10.23
N LEU A 113 -11.51 8.70 -9.58
CA LEU A 113 -11.64 7.29 -9.17
C LEU A 113 -12.75 7.07 -8.13
N ARG A 114 -13.03 8.05 -7.28
CA ARG A 114 -13.98 7.96 -6.17
C ARG A 114 -15.36 7.48 -6.59
N GLU A 115 -15.89 8.03 -7.68
CA GLU A 115 -17.25 7.70 -8.15
C GLU A 115 -17.39 6.23 -8.55
N PHE A 116 -16.30 5.62 -8.98
CA PHE A 116 -16.24 4.22 -9.39
C PHE A 116 -15.90 3.30 -8.24
N ILE A 117 -14.88 3.63 -7.43
CA ILE A 117 -14.37 2.71 -6.40
C ILE A 117 -15.30 2.58 -5.20
N VAL A 118 -15.98 3.65 -4.78
CA VAL A 118 -16.87 3.59 -3.62
C VAL A 118 -17.98 2.55 -3.79
N PRO A 119 -18.73 2.49 -4.92
CA PRO A 119 -19.71 1.44 -5.16
C PRO A 119 -19.10 0.02 -5.22
N GLN A 120 -17.85 -0.12 -5.71
CA GLN A 120 -17.21 -1.42 -5.76
C GLN A 120 -16.79 -1.89 -4.36
N MET A 121 -16.28 -0.99 -3.52
CA MET A 121 -15.96 -1.33 -2.12
C MET A 121 -17.22 -1.66 -1.29
N LYS A 122 -18.39 -1.14 -1.67
CA LYS A 122 -19.69 -1.60 -1.12
C LYS A 122 -20.03 -3.05 -1.49
N LYS A 123 -19.52 -3.60 -2.59
CA LYS A 123 -19.64 -5.04 -2.88
C LYS A 123 -18.68 -5.86 -1.99
N VAL A 124 -17.52 -5.28 -1.63
CA VAL A 124 -16.53 -5.92 -0.74
C VAL A 124 -17.03 -5.92 0.69
N PHE A 125 -17.50 -4.77 1.18
CA PHE A 125 -18.05 -4.57 2.53
C PHE A 125 -19.40 -3.86 2.45
N PRO A 126 -20.52 -4.61 2.24
CA PRO A 126 -21.85 -4.02 2.19
C PRO A 126 -22.24 -3.27 3.48
N GLU A 127 -21.68 -3.70 4.61
CA GLU A 127 -21.94 -3.16 5.95
C GLU A 127 -21.11 -1.93 6.33
N LEU A 128 -20.03 -1.62 5.56
CA LEU A 128 -19.15 -0.48 5.88
C LEU A 128 -19.33 0.67 4.89
N ASP A 129 -19.12 1.87 5.38
CA ASP A 129 -18.93 3.08 4.60
C ASP A 129 -17.52 3.63 4.79
N PHE A 130 -16.98 4.29 3.78
CA PHE A 130 -15.79 5.10 3.94
C PHE A 130 -16.05 6.23 4.94
N VAL A 131 -15.25 6.30 5.98
CA VAL A 131 -15.29 7.37 6.98
C VAL A 131 -14.04 8.26 6.80
N GLU A 132 -14.22 9.57 6.89
CA GLU A 132 -13.10 10.51 6.90
C GLU A 132 -12.30 10.30 8.19
N LEU A 133 -11.00 10.04 8.06
CA LEU A 133 -10.13 9.83 9.20
C LEU A 133 -9.77 11.19 9.84
N PRO A 134 -9.88 11.31 11.17
CA PRO A 134 -9.47 12.54 11.85
C PRO A 134 -7.95 12.74 11.70
N PHE A 135 -7.48 13.97 11.71
CA PHE A 135 -6.07 14.28 11.57
C PHE A 135 -5.20 13.66 12.67
N SER A 136 -5.79 13.31 13.81
CA SER A 136 -5.10 12.58 14.89
C SER A 136 -4.96 11.07 14.64
N HIS A 137 -5.45 10.55 13.49
CA HIS A 137 -5.36 9.12 13.20
C HIS A 137 -3.89 8.69 13.05
N PRO A 138 -3.48 7.54 13.63
CA PRO A 138 -2.08 7.10 13.63
C PRO A 138 -1.42 7.00 12.25
N ILE A 139 -2.18 6.79 11.16
CA ILE A 139 -1.64 6.73 9.80
C ILE A 139 -0.92 8.02 9.38
N TYR A 140 -1.30 9.16 9.98
CA TYR A 140 -0.65 10.45 9.72
C TYR A 140 0.56 10.72 10.63
N HIS A 141 0.83 9.85 11.61
CA HIS A 141 1.81 10.05 12.67
C HIS A 141 2.69 8.83 12.90
N GLN A 142 3.16 8.23 11.82
CA GLN A 142 4.13 7.14 11.91
C GLN A 142 5.54 7.73 12.11
N LYS A 143 6.44 7.59 11.15
CA LYS A 143 7.75 8.24 11.20
C LYS A 143 7.66 9.76 11.00
N TYR A 144 6.76 10.19 10.14
CA TYR A 144 6.55 11.59 9.80
C TYR A 144 5.25 12.11 10.35
N ASP A 145 5.26 13.35 10.80
CA ASP A 145 4.08 14.02 11.38
C ASP A 145 3.36 14.85 10.32
N PHE A 146 2.09 14.51 10.08
CA PHE A 146 1.18 15.22 9.19
C PHE A 146 -0.03 15.73 9.98
N PRO A 147 0.12 16.78 10.79
CA PRO A 147 -0.91 17.24 11.72
C PRO A 147 -2.17 17.80 11.04
N ASN A 148 -2.07 18.09 9.74
CA ASN A 148 -3.17 18.57 8.90
C ASN A 148 -3.68 17.51 7.91
N GLY A 149 -3.32 16.25 8.10
CA GLY A 149 -3.68 15.14 7.22
C GLY A 149 -2.84 15.07 5.93
N LEU A 150 -3.43 14.57 4.85
CA LEU A 150 -2.74 14.34 3.59
C LEU A 150 -2.13 15.61 2.98
N PRO A 151 -0.92 15.54 2.40
CA PRO A 151 -0.41 16.62 1.55
C PRO A 151 -1.20 16.68 0.24
N LYS A 152 -1.39 17.86 -0.31
CA LYS A 152 -1.89 18.07 -1.67
C LYS A 152 -0.69 18.08 -2.62
N ILE A 153 -0.67 17.18 -3.59
CA ILE A 153 0.40 17.09 -4.59
C ILE A 153 -0.04 17.83 -5.85
N HIS A 154 -1.18 17.45 -6.44
CA HIS A 154 -1.77 18.16 -7.58
C HIS A 154 -3.11 18.78 -7.25
N GLU A 155 -3.45 19.81 -7.99
CA GLU A 155 -4.69 20.56 -7.85
C GLU A 155 -5.63 20.24 -9.00
N HIS A 156 -6.85 19.79 -8.68
CA HIS A 156 -7.87 19.50 -9.69
C HIS A 156 -9.10 20.40 -9.51
N ASP A 157 -9.90 20.15 -8.47
CA ASP A 157 -11.19 20.78 -8.26
C ASP A 157 -11.17 21.88 -7.17
N GLY A 158 -10.00 22.28 -6.68
CA GLY A 158 -9.88 23.21 -5.55
C GLY A 158 -10.36 22.64 -4.21
N LYS A 159 -10.50 21.31 -4.12
CA LYS A 159 -10.93 20.63 -2.90
C LYS A 159 -9.72 20.26 -2.03
N PRO A 160 -9.87 20.30 -0.69
CA PRO A 160 -8.80 19.86 0.18
C PRO A 160 -8.60 18.34 0.10
N PRO A 161 -7.36 17.85 0.26
CA PRO A 161 -7.07 16.42 0.32
C PRO A 161 -7.72 15.80 1.56
N LYS A 162 -8.24 14.59 1.42
CA LYS A 162 -8.90 13.86 2.51
C LYS A 162 -8.50 12.39 2.51
N GLY A 163 -8.21 11.87 3.69
CA GLY A 163 -8.03 10.45 3.91
C GLY A 163 -9.30 9.79 4.41
N TYR A 164 -9.75 8.77 3.70
CA TYR A 164 -10.90 7.97 4.11
C TYR A 164 -10.46 6.55 4.49
N GLY A 165 -11.17 5.95 5.42
CA GLY A 165 -10.90 4.58 5.86
C GLY A 165 -12.11 3.67 5.80
N LEU A 166 -11.89 2.39 5.48
CA LEU A 166 -12.81 1.32 5.85
C LEU A 166 -12.26 0.66 7.11
N ILE A 167 -13.08 0.66 8.18
CA ILE A 167 -12.69 0.15 9.49
C ILE A 167 -13.50 -1.09 9.80
N TRP A 168 -12.82 -2.23 9.93
CA TRP A 168 -13.42 -3.50 10.33
C TRP A 168 -12.93 -3.90 11.72
N GLU A 169 -13.85 -4.05 12.66
CA GLU A 169 -13.55 -4.43 14.06
C GLU A 169 -12.41 -3.62 14.69
N GLY A 170 -12.41 -2.29 14.44
CA GLY A 170 -11.41 -1.36 14.95
C GLY A 170 -10.09 -1.32 14.14
N ARG A 171 -9.90 -2.16 13.13
CA ARG A 171 -8.75 -2.16 12.25
C ARG A 171 -9.05 -1.40 10.95
N LEU A 172 -8.20 -0.47 10.58
CA LEU A 172 -8.22 0.15 9.26
C LEU A 172 -7.75 -0.91 8.23
N VAL A 173 -8.67 -1.38 7.39
CA VAL A 173 -8.40 -2.41 6.38
C VAL A 173 -8.12 -1.81 5.00
N CYS A 174 -8.65 -0.62 4.75
CA CYS A 174 -8.45 0.10 3.50
C CYS A 174 -8.29 1.59 3.81
N PHE A 175 -7.27 2.21 3.23
CA PHE A 175 -7.05 3.65 3.27
C PHE A 175 -7.21 4.22 1.86
N PHE A 176 -8.01 5.26 1.72
CA PHE A 176 -8.26 5.93 0.45
C PHE A 176 -7.79 7.39 0.54
N SER A 177 -6.73 7.71 -0.17
CA SER A 177 -6.21 9.07 -0.36
C SER A 177 -6.95 9.74 -1.52
N TRP A 178 -7.78 10.73 -1.19
CA TRP A 178 -8.64 11.44 -2.13
C TRP A 178 -8.19 12.88 -2.31
N GLU A 179 -8.21 13.36 -3.56
CA GLU A 179 -7.85 14.75 -3.92
C GLU A 179 -6.41 15.14 -3.52
N CYS A 180 -5.47 14.19 -3.59
CA CYS A 180 -4.09 14.48 -3.22
C CYS A 180 -3.03 13.99 -4.21
N ASP A 181 -3.30 12.94 -4.99
CA ASP A 181 -2.41 12.38 -6.02
C ASP A 181 -1.03 11.99 -5.48
N LEU A 182 -1.02 11.18 -4.43
CA LEU A 182 0.24 10.73 -3.83
C LEU A 182 1.10 9.96 -4.82
N GLY A 183 0.46 9.12 -5.65
CA GLY A 183 1.13 8.30 -6.66
C GLY A 183 1.91 9.13 -7.67
N ASP A 184 1.38 10.26 -8.09
CA ASP A 184 2.05 11.20 -8.99
C ASP A 184 3.32 11.77 -8.36
N GLY A 185 3.25 12.12 -7.07
CA GLY A 185 4.40 12.61 -6.32
C GLY A 185 5.50 11.55 -6.12
N TRP A 186 5.18 10.24 -6.28
CA TRP A 186 6.17 9.16 -6.23
C TRP A 186 6.79 8.85 -7.59
N GLU A 187 6.22 9.35 -8.70
CA GLU A 187 6.76 9.15 -10.05
C GLU A 187 8.18 9.73 -10.21
N ASP A 188 8.84 9.43 -11.33
CA ASP A 188 10.12 10.01 -11.66
C ASP A 188 10.02 11.54 -11.80
N PRO A 189 11.11 12.31 -11.49
CA PRO A 189 11.04 13.75 -11.37
C PRO A 189 10.58 14.51 -12.64
N ASP A 190 10.77 13.89 -13.79
CA ASP A 190 10.47 14.46 -15.11
C ASP A 190 9.06 14.15 -15.62
N VAL A 191 8.28 13.31 -14.90
CA VAL A 191 6.94 12.91 -15.34
C VAL A 191 5.94 14.08 -15.14
N HIS A 192 5.83 14.60 -13.93
CA HIS A 192 4.89 15.68 -13.59
C HIS A 192 5.57 17.04 -13.41
N GLY A 193 6.91 17.07 -13.31
CA GLY A 193 7.67 18.30 -13.09
C GLY A 193 7.52 18.86 -11.66
N ASP A 194 7.10 18.06 -10.73
CA ASP A 194 6.93 18.43 -9.34
C ASP A 194 8.23 18.87 -8.68
N SER A 195 8.13 19.85 -7.79
CA SER A 195 9.28 20.25 -6.98
C SER A 195 9.77 19.10 -6.09
N GLN A 196 11.07 19.09 -5.81
CA GLN A 196 11.64 18.11 -4.89
C GLN A 196 10.94 18.11 -3.51
N ASP A 197 10.51 19.28 -3.03
CA ASP A 197 9.80 19.42 -1.76
C ASP A 197 8.41 18.79 -1.81
N THR A 198 7.66 18.98 -2.90
CA THR A 198 6.36 18.37 -3.13
C THR A 198 6.47 16.84 -3.17
N ARG A 199 7.41 16.33 -3.97
CA ARG A 199 7.68 14.89 -4.07
C ARG A 199 8.09 14.30 -2.72
N LEU A 200 8.96 15.00 -1.96
CA LEU A 200 9.38 14.53 -0.64
C LEU A 200 8.20 14.42 0.34
N LYS A 201 7.22 15.33 0.28
CA LYS A 201 5.99 15.23 1.08
C LYS A 201 5.18 14.00 0.69
N ALA A 202 5.04 13.72 -0.60
CA ALA A 202 4.35 12.53 -1.08
C ALA A 202 5.04 11.23 -0.59
N PHE A 203 6.37 11.13 -0.73
CA PHE A 203 7.14 9.97 -0.25
C PHE A 203 7.02 9.77 1.25
N LYS A 204 7.14 10.83 2.05
CA LYS A 204 6.98 10.76 3.51
C LYS A 204 5.60 10.26 3.92
N MET A 205 4.55 10.71 3.22
CA MET A 205 3.19 10.22 3.49
C MET A 205 3.03 8.77 3.03
N GLY A 206 3.57 8.41 1.87
CA GLY A 206 3.60 7.03 1.37
C GLY A 206 4.29 6.07 2.35
N GLU A 207 5.44 6.48 2.90
CA GLU A 207 6.15 5.70 3.91
C GLU A 207 5.33 5.52 5.19
N ASN A 208 4.64 6.57 5.66
CA ASN A 208 3.72 6.46 6.79
C ASN A 208 2.61 5.43 6.52
N ILE A 209 2.04 5.43 5.31
CA ILE A 209 0.99 4.46 4.93
C ILE A 209 1.54 3.03 4.94
N VAL A 210 2.72 2.81 4.36
CA VAL A 210 3.38 1.50 4.33
C VAL A 210 3.71 1.05 5.76
N GLN A 211 4.30 1.93 6.57
CA GLN A 211 4.65 1.63 7.96
C GLN A 211 3.40 1.28 8.78
N TYR A 212 2.33 2.05 8.65
CA TYR A 212 1.07 1.77 9.33
C TYR A 212 0.52 0.39 8.96
N ALA A 213 0.54 0.03 7.68
CA ALA A 213 0.05 -1.25 7.18
C ALA A 213 0.83 -2.45 7.74
N PHE A 214 2.12 -2.30 7.96
CA PHE A 214 2.97 -3.36 8.54
C PHE A 214 3.00 -3.34 10.08
N GLY A 215 2.43 -2.33 10.74
CA GLY A 215 2.41 -2.22 12.19
C GLY A 215 3.78 -2.01 12.83
N TYR A 216 4.68 -1.31 12.12
CA TYR A 216 6.02 -0.96 12.62
C TYR A 216 5.97 0.15 13.67
#